data_0f72b215cad77f36e05b8aac20d2250b
#
_entry.id   0f72b215cad77f36e05b8aac20d2250b
#
_cell.length_a   1.000
_cell.length_b   1.000
_cell.length_c   1.000
_cell.angle_alpha   90.00
_cell.angle_beta   90.00
_cell.angle_gamma   90.00
#
_symmetry.space_group_name_H-M   'P 1'
#
loop_
_entity.id
_entity.type
_entity.pdbx_description
1 polymer ?
#
loop_
_entity_poly.entity_id
_entity_poly.type
_entity_poly.pdbx_seq_one_letter_code
_entity_poly.pdbx_strand_id
1 'polypeptide(L)'
;RRQRQMCIRDSRRKATPTRHKHSFAKRIMTLLVLWIIWLVGVPAYALLEGQKVDATAGGERPDPQPGTAVLLVGTDQRDNLTEKQQKQLGTGTAEGTRTDTMLLLYRPPKGRTILVSLPRDSYVPIPGHGRNKLNAAYAIGGAPLLTETVEQVTGVRLDGYMEIGFGGFVNMVDAVGGVDVCLDKPMKDRDSHTDLPAGCQNLDGISALGYVRMRKADPVSYTH
;
A
#
# COMPACT_ATOMS: atom_id res chain seq x y z
N ARG A 1 -26.04 53.12 83.00
CA ARG A 1 -25.94 51.79 82.20
C ARG A 1 -25.27 52.08 80.89
N ARG A 2 -24.03 51.67 80.74
CA ARG A 2 -23.24 51.81 79.49
C ARG A 2 -23.47 50.59 78.62
N GLN A 3 -24.01 50.78 77.46
CA GLN A 3 -24.05 49.76 76.44
C GLN A 3 -22.74 49.77 75.68
N ARG A 4 -22.06 48.63 75.68
CA ARG A 4 -20.85 48.41 74.85
C ARG A 4 -21.36 48.02 73.42
N GLN A 5 -21.07 48.84 72.46
CA GLN A 5 -21.19 48.50 71.07
C GLN A 5 -20.04 47.59 70.64
N MET A 6 -20.34 46.36 70.23
CA MET A 6 -19.41 45.38 69.74
C MET A 6 -19.21 45.61 68.25
N CYS A 7 -18.10 46.15 67.81
CA CYS A 7 -17.74 46.28 66.42
C CYS A 7 -17.40 44.90 65.84
N ILE A 8 -18.27 44.35 65.08
CA ILE A 8 -18.01 43.16 64.25
C ILE A 8 -17.20 43.62 63.02
N ARG A 9 -15.91 43.29 63.03
CA ARG A 9 -14.99 43.54 61.93
C ARG A 9 -15.19 42.48 60.89
N ASP A 10 -15.98 42.79 59.84
CA ASP A 10 -16.24 41.93 58.70
C ASP A 10 -14.99 41.82 57.80
N SER A 11 -14.21 40.80 58.01
CA SER A 11 -13.00 40.51 57.21
C SER A 11 -13.43 39.76 55.89
N ARG A 12 -13.94 40.52 54.94
CA ARG A 12 -14.10 39.98 53.57
C ARG A 12 -12.72 39.66 53.02
N ARG A 13 -12.31 38.38 53.12
CA ARG A 13 -11.19 37.84 52.34
C ARG A 13 -11.59 37.89 50.86
N LYS A 14 -10.97 38.81 50.10
CA LYS A 14 -11.02 38.81 48.65
C LYS A 14 -10.38 37.52 48.18
N ALA A 15 -11.19 36.59 47.67
CA ALA A 15 -10.71 35.40 46.96
C ALA A 15 -9.98 35.86 45.69
N THR A 16 -8.69 35.69 45.64
CA THR A 16 -7.90 35.90 44.43
C THR A 16 -8.31 34.84 43.36
N PRO A 17 -8.69 35.25 42.15
CA PRO A 17 -9.04 34.29 41.12
C PRO A 17 -7.79 33.47 40.76
N THR A 18 -7.84 32.19 41.06
CA THR A 18 -6.79 31.23 40.75
C THR A 18 -6.56 31.15 39.26
N ARG A 19 -5.33 31.33 38.85
CA ARG A 19 -4.74 31.43 37.52
C ARG A 19 -4.81 30.09 36.76
N HIS A 20 -6.02 29.67 36.31
CA HIS A 20 -6.24 28.45 35.55
C HIS A 20 -5.92 28.57 34.05
N LYS A 21 -5.69 29.79 33.53
CA LYS A 21 -5.47 30.07 32.12
C LYS A 21 -4.14 29.50 31.57
N HIS A 22 -3.10 29.43 32.36
CA HIS A 22 -1.80 28.92 31.90
C HIS A 22 -1.72 27.39 31.76
N SER A 23 -2.55 26.65 32.49
CA SER A 23 -2.60 25.18 32.37
C SER A 23 -3.26 24.72 31.06
N PHE A 24 -4.31 25.43 30.64
CA PHE A 24 -5.05 25.12 29.43
C PHE A 24 -4.20 25.39 28.16
N ALA A 25 -3.55 26.53 28.08
CA ALA A 25 -2.65 26.89 26.98
C ALA A 25 -1.46 25.91 26.87
N LYS A 26 -0.87 25.49 28.01
CA LYS A 26 0.19 24.48 28.02
C LYS A 26 -0.31 23.13 27.50
N ARG A 27 -1.50 22.69 27.87
CA ARG A 27 -2.10 21.43 27.37
C ARG A 27 -2.35 21.48 25.86
N ILE A 28 -2.90 22.60 25.34
CA ILE A 28 -3.09 22.79 23.91
C ILE A 28 -1.76 22.74 23.17
N MET A 29 -0.73 23.43 23.69
CA MET A 29 0.59 23.44 23.09
C MET A 29 1.22 22.05 23.09
N THR A 30 1.06 21.29 24.17
CA THR A 30 1.54 19.90 24.22
C THR A 30 0.83 19.00 23.20
N LEU A 31 -0.50 19.13 23.06
CA LEU A 31 -1.26 18.38 22.05
C LEU A 31 -0.88 18.75 20.63
N LEU A 32 -0.64 20.03 20.35
CA LEU A 32 -0.14 20.51 19.07
C LEU A 32 1.25 19.95 18.74
N VAL A 33 2.16 19.95 19.70
CA VAL A 33 3.50 19.37 19.53
C VAL A 33 3.42 17.87 19.27
N LEU A 34 2.61 17.13 20.04
CA LEU A 34 2.39 15.70 19.82
C LEU A 34 1.75 15.42 18.44
N TRP A 35 0.82 16.26 18.03
CA TRP A 35 0.18 16.16 16.72
C TRP A 35 1.18 16.40 15.57
N ILE A 36 2.06 17.41 15.69
CA ILE A 36 3.12 17.66 14.72
C ILE A 36 4.13 16.51 14.70
N ILE A 37 4.54 15.98 15.86
CA ILE A 37 5.43 14.82 15.95
C ILE A 37 4.78 13.60 15.25
N TRP A 38 3.50 13.39 15.45
CA TRP A 38 2.75 12.31 14.78
C TRP A 38 2.66 12.56 13.28
N LEU A 39 2.34 13.77 12.85
CA LEU A 39 2.15 14.15 11.44
C LEU A 39 3.45 14.06 10.63
N VAL A 40 4.61 14.30 11.25
CA VAL A 40 5.92 14.18 10.61
C VAL A 40 6.54 12.81 10.87
N GLY A 41 6.39 12.28 12.07
CA GLY A 41 7.02 11.03 12.50
C GLY A 41 6.46 9.80 11.78
N VAL A 42 5.14 9.73 11.57
CA VAL A 42 4.52 8.59 10.89
C VAL A 42 4.95 8.50 9.42
N PRO A 43 4.89 9.56 8.59
CA PRO A 43 5.42 9.49 7.24
C PRO A 43 6.93 9.23 7.18
N ALA A 44 7.71 9.85 8.07
CA ALA A 44 9.14 9.62 8.13
C ALA A 44 9.45 8.15 8.48
N TYR A 45 8.75 7.57 9.45
CA TYR A 45 8.86 6.16 9.80
C TYR A 45 8.51 5.25 8.61
N ALA A 46 7.39 5.53 7.92
CA ALA A 46 6.98 4.77 6.74
C ALA A 46 8.01 4.84 5.60
N LEU A 47 8.66 5.99 5.40
CA LEU A 47 9.72 6.15 4.41
C LEU A 47 11.03 5.44 4.78
N LEU A 48 11.28 5.26 6.08
CA LEU A 48 12.47 4.56 6.59
C LEU A 48 12.28 3.04 6.58
N GLU A 49 11.06 2.57 6.85
CA GLU A 49 10.71 1.14 6.86
C GLU A 49 10.51 0.58 5.44
N GLY A 50 10.16 1.45 4.47
CA GLY A 50 10.02 1.07 3.07
C GLY A 50 11.33 0.55 2.49
N GLN A 51 11.33 -0.70 2.00
CA GLN A 51 12.49 -1.24 1.28
C GLN A 51 12.65 -0.48 -0.04
N LYS A 52 13.83 0.07 -0.26
CA LYS A 52 14.16 0.76 -1.50
C LYS A 52 14.66 -0.25 -2.51
N VAL A 53 13.91 -0.42 -3.59
CA VAL A 53 14.32 -1.22 -4.74
C VAL A 53 14.92 -0.26 -5.77
N ASP A 54 16.13 -0.57 -6.23
CA ASP A 54 16.68 0.12 -7.40
C ASP A 54 15.98 -0.41 -8.65
N ALA A 55 15.23 0.45 -9.29
CA ALA A 55 14.49 0.15 -10.52
C ALA A 55 14.89 1.12 -11.65
N THR A 56 16.08 1.72 -11.54
CA THR A 56 16.59 2.65 -12.55
C THR A 56 16.89 1.90 -13.84
N ALA A 57 16.25 2.31 -14.95
CA ALA A 57 16.55 1.75 -16.27
C ALA A 57 18.01 2.02 -16.65
N GLY A 58 18.71 0.98 -17.14
CA GLY A 58 20.14 1.05 -17.45
C GLY A 58 20.47 1.64 -18.82
N GLY A 59 19.50 1.71 -19.73
CA GLY A 59 19.70 2.12 -21.13
C GLY A 59 19.18 3.52 -21.44
N GLU A 60 19.08 3.79 -22.74
CA GLU A 60 18.48 5.02 -23.25
C GLU A 60 16.99 5.06 -22.93
N ARG A 61 16.56 6.10 -22.24
CA ARG A 61 15.18 6.28 -21.76
C ARG A 61 14.38 7.16 -22.72
N PRO A 62 13.08 6.92 -22.86
CA PRO A 62 12.19 7.82 -23.61
C PRO A 62 12.23 9.26 -23.07
N ASP A 63 11.89 10.21 -23.95
CA ASP A 63 11.72 11.59 -23.53
C ASP A 63 10.66 11.75 -22.43
N PRO A 64 10.83 12.72 -21.51
CA PRO A 64 9.84 12.97 -20.48
C PRO A 64 8.49 13.36 -21.08
N GLN A 65 7.42 12.66 -20.73
CA GLN A 65 6.05 13.02 -21.09
C GLN A 65 5.40 13.89 -20.01
N PRO A 66 4.39 14.71 -20.36
CA PRO A 66 3.58 15.40 -19.36
C PRO A 66 2.85 14.42 -18.43
N GLY A 67 2.86 14.68 -17.12
CA GLY A 67 2.22 13.80 -16.14
C GLY A 67 3.19 12.90 -15.41
N THR A 68 2.67 11.89 -14.70
CA THR A 68 3.46 10.95 -13.90
C THR A 68 3.07 9.53 -14.28
N ALA A 69 4.06 8.70 -14.58
CA ALA A 69 3.91 7.29 -14.91
C ALA A 69 4.60 6.44 -13.84
N VAL A 70 3.88 5.49 -13.25
CA VAL A 70 4.40 4.57 -12.23
C VAL A 70 4.12 3.14 -12.65
N LEU A 71 5.14 2.29 -12.63
CA LEU A 71 4.99 0.85 -12.84
C LEU A 71 4.69 0.18 -11.49
N LEU A 72 3.55 -0.47 -11.40
CA LEU A 72 3.12 -1.25 -10.26
C LEU A 72 3.34 -2.73 -10.59
N VAL A 73 4.07 -3.44 -9.75
CA VAL A 73 4.45 -4.84 -9.98
C VAL A 73 4.01 -5.70 -8.81
N GLY A 74 3.21 -6.70 -9.10
CA GLY A 74 2.86 -7.75 -8.14
C GLY A 74 3.79 -8.94 -8.30
N THR A 75 4.49 -9.30 -7.22
CA THR A 75 5.39 -10.45 -7.19
C THR A 75 4.86 -11.54 -6.28
N ASP A 76 5.29 -12.77 -6.53
CA ASP A 76 5.00 -13.91 -5.65
C ASP A 76 6.00 -14.01 -4.47
N GLN A 77 6.69 -12.90 -4.15
CA GLN A 77 7.57 -12.82 -2.99
C GLN A 77 6.76 -13.07 -1.70
N ARG A 78 7.34 -13.92 -0.86
CA ARG A 78 6.72 -14.38 0.39
C ARG A 78 7.34 -13.71 1.62
N ASP A 79 8.22 -12.75 1.37
CA ASP A 79 8.85 -11.94 2.39
C ASP A 79 7.76 -11.26 3.22
N ASN A 80 7.95 -11.20 4.53
CA ASN A 80 7.00 -10.66 5.49
C ASN A 80 5.71 -11.49 5.74
N LEU A 81 5.60 -12.72 5.23
CA LEU A 81 4.57 -13.66 5.67
C LEU A 81 5.06 -14.48 6.86
N THR A 82 4.26 -14.54 7.92
CA THR A 82 4.51 -15.46 9.02
C THR A 82 4.30 -16.91 8.56
N GLU A 83 4.94 -17.89 9.21
CA GLU A 83 4.74 -19.31 8.89
C GLU A 83 3.26 -19.72 8.91
N LYS A 84 2.47 -19.14 9.83
CA LYS A 84 1.03 -19.36 9.92
C LYS A 84 0.32 -18.87 8.66
N GLN A 85 0.64 -17.67 8.18
CA GLN A 85 0.08 -17.10 6.95
C GLN A 85 0.52 -17.89 5.72
N GLN A 86 1.77 -18.33 5.64
CA GLN A 86 2.25 -19.18 4.55
C GLN A 86 1.48 -20.51 4.46
N LYS A 87 1.21 -21.13 5.60
CA LYS A 87 0.39 -22.35 5.68
C LYS A 87 -1.07 -22.10 5.29
N GLN A 88 -1.65 -20.99 5.75
CA GLN A 88 -3.03 -20.62 5.40
C GLN A 88 -3.19 -20.32 3.90
N LEU A 89 -2.21 -19.72 3.29
CA LEU A 89 -2.22 -19.33 1.88
C LEU A 89 -1.77 -20.46 0.94
N GLY A 90 -1.26 -21.57 1.45
CA GLY A 90 -0.74 -22.65 0.63
C GLY A 90 0.37 -22.22 -0.33
N THR A 91 1.19 -21.21 0.07
CA THR A 91 2.18 -20.61 -0.84
C THR A 91 3.39 -21.52 -1.08
N GLY A 92 3.59 -22.56 -0.25
CA GLY A 92 4.74 -23.46 -0.34
C GLY A 92 6.09 -22.75 -0.14
N THR A 93 7.19 -23.45 -0.47
CA THR A 93 8.58 -22.97 -0.33
C THR A 93 9.29 -22.79 -1.69
N ALA A 94 8.55 -22.58 -2.78
CA ALA A 94 9.16 -22.47 -4.11
C ALA A 94 10.16 -21.30 -4.16
N GLU A 95 11.36 -21.57 -4.62
CA GLU A 95 12.40 -20.58 -4.87
C GLU A 95 12.14 -19.85 -6.20
N GLY A 96 12.48 -18.58 -6.26
CA GLY A 96 12.36 -17.70 -7.43
C GLY A 96 11.20 -16.74 -7.33
N THR A 97 11.47 -15.49 -7.62
CA THR A 97 10.46 -14.43 -7.65
C THR A 97 9.96 -14.26 -9.08
N ARG A 98 8.64 -14.35 -9.25
CA ARG A 98 7.97 -14.11 -10.53
C ARG A 98 7.07 -12.91 -10.42
N THR A 99 7.02 -12.14 -11.49
CA THR A 99 6.05 -11.06 -11.63
C THR A 99 4.86 -11.59 -12.43
N ASP A 100 3.72 -11.68 -11.78
CA ASP A 100 2.50 -12.15 -12.41
C ASP A 100 1.57 -10.99 -12.79
N THR A 101 1.67 -9.87 -12.12
CA THR A 101 0.86 -8.67 -12.34
C THR A 101 1.75 -7.46 -12.59
N MET A 102 1.52 -6.79 -13.71
CA MET A 102 2.20 -5.55 -14.08
C MET A 102 1.16 -4.53 -14.54
N LEU A 103 1.10 -3.40 -13.87
CA LEU A 103 0.15 -2.33 -14.14
C LEU A 103 0.90 -1.03 -14.34
N LEU A 104 0.63 -0.33 -15.43
CA LEU A 104 1.13 1.02 -15.68
C LEU A 104 0.07 2.02 -15.23
N LEU A 105 0.37 2.74 -14.15
CA LEU A 105 -0.45 3.84 -13.66
C LEU A 105 0.04 5.14 -14.28
N TYR A 106 -0.81 5.78 -15.09
CA TYR A 106 -0.51 7.07 -15.69
C TYR A 106 -1.47 8.15 -15.19
N ARG A 107 -0.91 9.19 -14.61
CA ARG A 107 -1.62 10.38 -14.14
C ARG A 107 -1.27 11.57 -15.03
N PRO A 108 -2.15 11.94 -15.97
CA PRO A 108 -1.93 13.12 -16.80
C PRO A 108 -2.02 14.42 -15.96
N PRO A 109 -1.45 15.55 -16.45
CA PRO A 109 -1.57 16.85 -15.77
C PRO A 109 -3.02 17.32 -15.61
N LYS A 110 -3.89 16.92 -16.54
CA LYS A 110 -5.33 17.18 -16.52
C LYS A 110 -6.07 15.93 -17.00
N GLY A 111 -7.21 15.64 -16.38
CA GLY A 111 -8.03 14.49 -16.74
C GLY A 111 -7.99 13.38 -15.70
N ARG A 112 -8.43 12.19 -16.11
CA ARG A 112 -8.53 11.02 -15.21
C ARG A 112 -7.23 10.23 -15.23
N THR A 113 -6.88 9.66 -14.08
CA THR A 113 -5.82 8.66 -13.98
C THR A 113 -6.21 7.42 -14.76
N ILE A 114 -5.26 6.85 -15.49
CA ILE A 114 -5.41 5.66 -16.33
C ILE A 114 -4.59 4.55 -15.72
N LEU A 115 -5.17 3.36 -15.64
CA LEU A 115 -4.48 2.14 -15.23
C LEU A 115 -4.50 1.18 -16.40
N VAL A 116 -3.32 0.79 -16.89
CA VAL A 116 -3.14 -0.11 -18.02
C VAL A 116 -2.53 -1.42 -17.51
N SER A 117 -3.20 -2.53 -17.76
CA SER A 117 -2.63 -3.86 -17.50
C SER A 117 -1.66 -4.24 -18.59
N LEU A 118 -0.46 -4.66 -18.22
CA LEU A 118 0.56 -5.18 -19.13
C LEU A 118 0.59 -6.71 -18.99
N PRO A 119 0.12 -7.46 -20.01
CA PRO A 119 0.07 -8.92 -19.92
C PRO A 119 1.48 -9.51 -19.76
N ARG A 120 1.68 -10.32 -18.73
CA ARG A 120 2.99 -10.90 -18.40
C ARG A 120 3.60 -11.75 -19.54
N ASP A 121 2.74 -12.36 -20.36
CA ASP A 121 3.14 -13.23 -21.47
C ASP A 121 3.34 -12.47 -22.78
N SER A 122 3.25 -11.12 -22.78
CA SER A 122 3.56 -10.31 -23.98
C SER A 122 4.95 -10.60 -24.48
N TYR A 123 5.06 -10.99 -25.76
CA TYR A 123 6.33 -11.32 -26.39
C TYR A 123 7.02 -10.06 -26.92
N VAL A 124 7.98 -9.57 -26.15
CA VAL A 124 8.61 -8.25 -26.35
C VAL A 124 10.13 -8.36 -26.48
N PRO A 125 10.80 -7.38 -27.12
CA PRO A 125 12.25 -7.28 -27.07
C PRO A 125 12.69 -6.93 -25.64
N ILE A 126 13.63 -7.68 -25.10
CA ILE A 126 14.26 -7.43 -23.80
C ILE A 126 15.69 -6.94 -24.07
N PRO A 127 16.09 -5.75 -23.59
CA PRO A 127 17.42 -5.19 -23.84
C PRO A 127 18.54 -6.18 -23.49
N GLY A 128 19.42 -6.45 -24.45
CA GLY A 128 20.54 -7.37 -24.26
C GLY A 128 20.18 -8.88 -24.24
N HIS A 129 18.89 -9.24 -24.29
CA HIS A 129 18.43 -10.64 -24.11
C HIS A 129 17.49 -11.14 -25.20
N GLY A 130 17.41 -10.41 -26.35
CA GLY A 130 16.55 -10.79 -27.46
C GLY A 130 15.04 -10.63 -27.16
N ARG A 131 14.20 -11.50 -27.73
CA ARG A 131 12.75 -11.43 -27.50
C ARG A 131 12.28 -12.54 -26.58
N ASN A 132 11.48 -12.17 -25.58
CA ASN A 132 10.91 -13.13 -24.63
C ASN A 132 9.60 -12.57 -24.04
N LYS A 133 8.97 -13.31 -23.12
CA LYS A 133 7.84 -12.84 -22.32
C LYS A 133 8.25 -11.66 -21.46
N LEU A 134 7.36 -10.68 -21.29
CA LEU A 134 7.63 -9.48 -20.50
C LEU A 134 8.08 -9.79 -19.06
N ASN A 135 7.44 -10.78 -18.41
CA ASN A 135 7.85 -11.19 -17.05
C ASN A 135 9.25 -11.83 -16.98
N ALA A 136 9.80 -12.32 -18.10
CA ALA A 136 11.16 -12.81 -18.13
C ALA A 136 12.19 -11.70 -17.91
N ALA A 137 11.89 -10.46 -18.27
CA ALA A 137 12.76 -9.32 -18.00
C ALA A 137 13.04 -9.18 -16.49
N TYR A 138 12.02 -9.35 -15.65
CA TYR A 138 12.20 -9.32 -14.21
C TYR A 138 13.02 -10.51 -13.69
N ALA A 139 12.75 -11.71 -14.20
CA ALA A 139 13.49 -12.92 -13.80
C ALA A 139 14.99 -12.87 -14.19
N ILE A 140 15.31 -12.17 -15.27
CA ILE A 140 16.70 -12.06 -15.79
C ILE A 140 17.46 -10.93 -15.09
N GLY A 141 16.89 -9.75 -14.99
CA GLY A 141 17.59 -8.54 -14.53
C GLY A 141 16.82 -7.71 -13.49
N GLY A 142 15.80 -8.30 -12.86
CA GLY A 142 15.04 -7.66 -11.80
C GLY A 142 14.27 -6.41 -12.24
N ALA A 143 13.99 -5.54 -11.28
CA ALA A 143 13.26 -4.30 -11.49
C ALA A 143 13.90 -3.37 -12.54
N PRO A 144 15.24 -3.19 -12.61
CA PRO A 144 15.86 -2.32 -13.61
C PRO A 144 15.58 -2.78 -15.05
N LEU A 145 15.80 -4.05 -15.36
CA LEU A 145 15.59 -4.58 -16.71
C LEU A 145 14.11 -4.62 -17.09
N LEU A 146 13.23 -4.90 -16.14
CA LEU A 146 11.79 -4.80 -16.37
C LEU A 146 11.38 -3.35 -16.69
N THR A 147 11.85 -2.37 -15.92
CA THR A 147 11.60 -0.94 -16.15
C THR A 147 12.07 -0.51 -17.53
N GLU A 148 13.31 -0.84 -17.88
CA GLU A 148 13.87 -0.53 -19.20
C GLU A 148 13.05 -1.18 -20.35
N THR A 149 12.67 -2.45 -20.18
CA THR A 149 11.85 -3.17 -21.17
C THR A 149 10.49 -2.50 -21.35
N VAL A 150 9.81 -2.12 -20.26
CA VAL A 150 8.52 -1.45 -20.31
C VAL A 150 8.64 -0.07 -20.96
N GLU A 151 9.66 0.72 -20.60
CA GLU A 151 9.91 2.02 -21.22
C GLU A 151 10.12 1.92 -22.74
N GLN A 152 10.94 0.97 -23.18
CA GLN A 152 11.22 0.77 -24.60
C GLN A 152 9.99 0.30 -25.40
N VAL A 153 9.20 -0.60 -24.81
CA VAL A 153 8.01 -1.17 -25.49
C VAL A 153 6.85 -0.18 -25.55
N THR A 154 6.67 0.60 -24.49
CA THR A 154 5.54 1.54 -24.40
C THR A 154 5.87 2.94 -24.91
N GLY A 155 7.16 3.31 -24.98
CA GLY A 155 7.60 4.68 -25.23
C GLY A 155 7.29 5.64 -24.09
N VAL A 156 6.86 5.14 -22.92
CA VAL A 156 6.50 5.94 -21.75
C VAL A 156 7.65 5.90 -20.75
N ARG A 157 8.19 7.05 -20.41
CA ARG A 157 9.20 7.17 -19.34
C ARG A 157 8.54 6.97 -17.99
N LEU A 158 9.10 6.06 -17.18
CA LEU A 158 8.59 5.78 -15.84
C LEU A 158 9.22 6.72 -14.81
N ASP A 159 8.39 7.40 -14.03
CA ASP A 159 8.80 8.29 -12.95
C ASP A 159 8.94 7.56 -11.61
N GLY A 160 8.36 6.36 -11.51
CA GLY A 160 8.40 5.55 -10.31
C GLY A 160 8.15 4.07 -10.58
N TYR A 161 8.60 3.27 -9.63
CA TYR A 161 8.40 1.83 -9.56
C TYR A 161 7.89 1.45 -8.17
N MET A 162 6.91 0.59 -8.11
CA MET A 162 6.38 0.07 -6.85
C MET A 162 6.19 -1.44 -6.99
N GLU A 163 6.75 -2.17 -6.06
CA GLU A 163 6.64 -3.61 -5.99
C GLU A 163 5.92 -4.05 -4.72
N ILE A 164 5.01 -5.00 -4.86
CA ILE A 164 4.26 -5.56 -3.75
C ILE A 164 4.29 -7.10 -3.82
N GLY A 165 4.82 -7.72 -2.78
CA GLY A 165 4.73 -9.16 -2.57
C GLY A 165 3.45 -9.55 -1.82
N PHE A 166 3.26 -10.84 -1.59
CA PHE A 166 2.06 -11.37 -0.93
C PHE A 166 1.82 -10.77 0.47
N GLY A 167 2.87 -10.65 1.28
CA GLY A 167 2.75 -10.05 2.62
C GLY A 167 2.36 -8.58 2.57
N GLY A 168 2.97 -7.82 1.65
CA GLY A 168 2.62 -6.43 1.42
C GLY A 168 1.17 -6.25 0.97
N PHE A 169 0.69 -7.14 0.07
CA PHE A 169 -0.71 -7.13 -0.38
C PHE A 169 -1.69 -7.37 0.79
N VAL A 170 -1.44 -8.41 1.60
CA VAL A 170 -2.26 -8.71 2.78
C VAL A 170 -2.33 -7.50 3.71
N ASN A 171 -1.18 -6.94 4.08
CA ASN A 171 -1.12 -5.78 4.96
C ASN A 171 -1.82 -4.54 4.38
N MET A 172 -1.72 -4.33 3.06
CA MET A 172 -2.37 -3.21 2.39
C MET A 172 -3.89 -3.34 2.41
N VAL A 173 -4.43 -4.53 2.13
CA VAL A 173 -5.88 -4.79 2.17
C VAL A 173 -6.40 -4.63 3.59
N ASP A 174 -5.71 -5.17 4.59
CA ASP A 174 -6.10 -5.03 6.00
C ASP A 174 -6.06 -3.57 6.47
N ALA A 175 -5.05 -2.80 6.02
CA ALA A 175 -4.92 -1.39 6.38
C ALA A 175 -6.06 -0.50 5.86
N VAL A 176 -6.68 -0.87 4.73
CA VAL A 176 -7.85 -0.15 4.18
C VAL A 176 -9.18 -0.70 4.72
N GLY A 177 -9.15 -1.70 5.59
CA GLY A 177 -10.35 -2.29 6.20
C GLY A 177 -11.01 -3.41 5.38
N GLY A 178 -10.24 -4.05 4.47
CA GLY A 178 -10.72 -5.12 3.61
C GLY A 178 -11.23 -4.62 2.25
N VAL A 179 -11.69 -5.56 1.43
CA VAL A 179 -12.25 -5.32 0.10
C VAL A 179 -13.63 -5.95 -0.01
N ASP A 180 -14.62 -5.16 -0.43
CA ASP A 180 -15.97 -5.67 -0.67
C ASP A 180 -16.05 -6.37 -2.02
N VAL A 181 -16.46 -7.63 -2.00
CA VAL A 181 -16.62 -8.47 -3.20
C VAL A 181 -17.98 -9.12 -3.20
N CYS A 182 -18.66 -9.09 -4.35
CA CYS A 182 -19.95 -9.78 -4.54
C CYS A 182 -19.75 -10.95 -5.49
N LEU A 183 -20.06 -12.17 -5.05
CA LEU A 183 -19.93 -13.40 -5.82
C LEU A 183 -21.29 -13.95 -6.20
N ASP A 184 -21.51 -14.23 -7.48
CA ASP A 184 -22.78 -14.84 -7.97
C ASP A 184 -22.94 -16.28 -7.50
N LYS A 185 -21.85 -16.99 -7.27
CA LYS A 185 -21.81 -18.38 -6.82
C LYS A 185 -20.68 -18.59 -5.81
N PRO A 186 -20.79 -19.63 -4.94
CA PRO A 186 -19.70 -19.94 -4.03
C PRO A 186 -18.43 -20.33 -4.81
N MET A 187 -17.28 -19.88 -4.32
CA MET A 187 -15.98 -20.11 -4.95
C MET A 187 -15.07 -20.87 -4.00
N LYS A 188 -14.61 -22.06 -4.43
CA LYS A 188 -13.74 -22.91 -3.65
C LYS A 188 -12.57 -23.40 -4.48
N ASP A 189 -11.35 -23.14 -4.01
CA ASP A 189 -10.11 -23.57 -4.63
C ASP A 189 -9.15 -24.14 -3.57
N ARG A 190 -8.70 -25.36 -3.78
CA ARG A 190 -7.77 -26.06 -2.88
C ARG A 190 -6.35 -25.49 -2.95
N ASP A 191 -5.95 -25.03 -4.13
CA ASP A 191 -4.57 -24.56 -4.37
C ASP A 191 -4.33 -23.18 -3.76
N SER A 192 -5.34 -22.31 -3.76
CA SER A 192 -5.31 -21.01 -3.08
C SER A 192 -5.85 -21.06 -1.65
N HIS A 193 -6.30 -22.23 -1.17
CA HIS A 193 -6.94 -22.42 0.14
C HIS A 193 -8.14 -21.48 0.37
N THR A 194 -8.89 -21.20 -0.70
CA THR A 194 -10.02 -20.28 -0.67
C THR A 194 -11.33 -21.03 -0.62
N ASP A 195 -12.24 -20.61 0.27
CA ASP A 195 -13.61 -21.09 0.39
C ASP A 195 -14.53 -19.89 0.70
N LEU A 196 -15.10 -19.30 -0.34
CA LEU A 196 -15.92 -18.09 -0.24
C LEU A 196 -17.36 -18.41 -0.60
N PRO A 197 -18.35 -18.06 0.25
CA PRO A 197 -19.76 -18.22 -0.07
C PRO A 197 -20.20 -17.24 -1.18
N ALA A 198 -21.34 -17.54 -1.81
CA ALA A 198 -22.00 -16.59 -2.69
C ALA A 198 -22.55 -15.38 -1.91
N GLY A 199 -22.70 -14.26 -2.59
CA GLY A 199 -23.17 -13.01 -2.01
C GLY A 199 -22.07 -11.96 -1.83
N CYS A 200 -22.48 -10.81 -1.27
CA CYS A 200 -21.54 -9.72 -1.00
C CYS A 200 -20.92 -9.92 0.38
N GLN A 201 -19.60 -9.79 0.44
CA GLN A 201 -18.82 -9.98 1.65
C GLN A 201 -17.58 -9.10 1.64
N ASN A 202 -17.10 -8.70 2.81
CA ASN A 202 -15.84 -8.00 2.97
C ASN A 202 -14.72 -9.04 3.18
N LEU A 203 -13.71 -9.02 2.32
CA LEU A 203 -12.56 -9.92 2.39
C LEU A 203 -11.41 -9.21 3.12
N ASP A 204 -10.85 -9.89 4.12
CA ASP A 204 -9.58 -9.51 4.73
C ASP A 204 -8.42 -9.77 3.75
N GLY A 205 -7.20 -9.33 4.10
CA GLY A 205 -6.04 -9.46 3.23
C GLY A 205 -5.71 -10.90 2.83
N ILE A 206 -5.90 -11.87 3.73
CA ILE A 206 -5.64 -13.28 3.46
C ILE A 206 -6.68 -13.83 2.48
N SER A 207 -7.95 -13.58 2.74
CA SER A 207 -9.06 -14.02 1.87
C SER A 207 -9.00 -13.36 0.51
N ALA A 208 -8.68 -12.06 0.46
CA ALA A 208 -8.49 -11.32 -0.78
C ALA A 208 -7.32 -11.87 -1.60
N LEU A 209 -6.17 -12.18 -0.96
CA LEU A 209 -5.04 -12.78 -1.65
C LEU A 209 -5.38 -14.19 -2.17
N GLY A 210 -6.10 -14.99 -1.39
CA GLY A 210 -6.62 -16.28 -1.85
C GLY A 210 -7.52 -16.13 -3.06
N TYR A 211 -8.43 -15.16 -3.03
CA TYR A 211 -9.37 -14.88 -4.12
C TYR A 211 -8.66 -14.52 -5.44
N VAL A 212 -7.70 -13.58 -5.42
CA VAL A 212 -6.98 -13.17 -6.64
C VAL A 212 -6.03 -14.24 -7.17
N ARG A 213 -5.67 -15.23 -6.35
CA ARG A 213 -4.84 -16.39 -6.75
C ARG A 213 -5.62 -17.58 -7.27
N MET A 214 -6.96 -17.56 -7.14
CA MET A 214 -7.79 -18.65 -7.65
C MET A 214 -7.62 -18.82 -9.15
N ARG A 215 -7.40 -20.07 -9.59
CA ARG A 215 -7.24 -20.40 -11.01
C ARG A 215 -8.29 -21.38 -11.52
N LYS A 216 -8.76 -22.29 -10.68
CA LYS A 216 -9.63 -23.40 -11.12
C LYS A 216 -11.11 -23.14 -10.92
N ALA A 217 -11.47 -22.23 -10.02
CA ALA A 217 -12.86 -21.93 -9.72
C ALA A 217 -13.48 -20.88 -10.65
N ASP A 218 -12.67 -20.06 -11.31
CA ASP A 218 -13.12 -19.07 -12.27
C ASP A 218 -12.48 -19.29 -13.66
N PRO A 219 -13.17 -19.95 -14.60
CA PRO A 219 -12.65 -20.18 -15.94
C PRO A 219 -12.47 -18.89 -16.74
N VAL A 220 -13.06 -17.76 -16.32
CA VAL A 220 -12.96 -16.47 -17.01
C VAL A 220 -11.64 -15.77 -16.72
N SER A 221 -10.99 -16.05 -15.59
CA SER A 221 -9.73 -15.38 -15.21
C SER A 221 -8.53 -15.69 -16.12
N TYR A 222 -8.65 -16.68 -17.01
CA TYR A 222 -7.60 -17.05 -17.97
C TYR A 222 -7.71 -16.38 -19.33
N THR A 223 -8.80 -15.69 -19.63
CA THR A 223 -9.09 -15.14 -20.97
C THR A 223 -8.93 -13.63 -21.06
N HIS A 224 -8.52 -12.98 -19.96
CA HIS A 224 -8.40 -11.52 -19.90
C HIS A 224 -7.03 -11.07 -19.43
#